data_b2002b3e22014869666878786d37191b
#
_entry.id   b2002b3e22014869666878786d37191b
#
_cell.length_a   1.000
_cell.length_b   1.000
_cell.length_c   1.000
_cell.angle_alpha   90.00
_cell.angle_beta   90.00
_cell.angle_gamma   90.00
#
_symmetry.space_group_name_H-M   'P 1'
#
loop_
_entity.id
_entity.type
_entity.pdbx_description
1 polymer ?
#
loop_
_entity_poly.entity_id
_entity_poly.type
_entity_poly.pdbx_seq_one_letter_code
_entity_poly.pdbx_strand_id
1 'polypeptide(L)'
;MTKRIKGSCTTILVGKKASLDGSTIISRNDDGHEALDPEKFVVVNPADQPTDYQAVISGVNIKLPDNPLRYTSIPNSILTNGIWPAAGINSDNVAMSATETITTNARVLGIDPYVAGGIGEEDLVTLVLPYIHSAREGVERLGQLLAEFGTYEPNGIAFSDNNEIWWLETIGGHHWAAKRIPDDAYVVAPNRMNIDDFDFAADDTMASADSVSYTHLTL
;
A
#
# COMPACT_ATOMS: atom_id res chain seq x y z
N MET A 1 11.26 -20.63 -22.86
CA MET A 1 12.06 -20.17 -21.71
C MET A 1 11.40 -18.90 -21.22
N THR A 2 10.72 -18.96 -20.08
CA THR A 2 10.12 -17.80 -19.45
C THR A 2 11.26 -16.88 -18.98
N LYS A 3 11.34 -15.67 -19.52
CA LYS A 3 12.28 -14.65 -19.03
C LYS A 3 12.00 -14.48 -17.53
N ARG A 4 12.94 -14.80 -16.66
CA ARG A 4 12.86 -14.45 -15.25
C ARG A 4 12.76 -12.93 -15.18
N ILE A 5 11.69 -12.42 -14.63
CA ILE A 5 11.57 -11.01 -14.26
C ILE A 5 12.65 -10.79 -13.21
N LYS A 6 13.65 -9.98 -13.55
CA LYS A 6 14.70 -9.58 -12.63
C LYS A 6 14.24 -8.29 -11.96
N GLY A 7 13.71 -8.39 -10.83
CA GLY A 7 13.32 -7.34 -9.95
C GLY A 7 12.49 -7.96 -8.85
N SER A 8 12.85 -7.73 -7.63
CA SER A 8 12.09 -8.14 -6.47
C SER A 8 12.25 -7.09 -5.41
N CYS A 9 11.15 -6.52 -4.97
CA CYS A 9 11.15 -5.62 -3.82
C CYS A 9 11.21 -6.44 -2.53
N THR A 10 11.55 -5.80 -1.42
CA THR A 10 11.46 -6.39 -0.09
C THR A 10 11.10 -5.31 0.91
N THR A 11 10.03 -5.52 1.65
CA THR A 11 9.62 -4.63 2.72
C THR A 11 10.04 -5.21 4.08
N ILE A 12 10.56 -4.38 4.96
CA ILE A 12 10.89 -4.73 6.34
C ILE A 12 10.06 -3.87 7.29
N LEU A 13 9.39 -4.53 8.23
CA LEU A 13 8.56 -3.90 9.25
C LEU A 13 9.14 -4.27 10.62
N VAL A 14 9.37 -3.29 11.50
CA VAL A 14 9.94 -3.53 12.84
C VAL A 14 9.06 -2.88 13.90
N GLY A 15 8.47 -3.70 14.75
CA GLY A 15 7.66 -3.25 15.88
C GLY A 15 8.48 -2.48 16.93
N LYS A 16 7.84 -1.59 17.66
CA LYS A 16 8.51 -0.65 18.59
C LYS A 16 9.29 -1.30 19.74
N LYS A 17 8.98 -2.54 20.11
CA LYS A 17 9.74 -3.30 21.11
C LYS A 17 10.85 -4.15 20.50
N ALA A 18 10.85 -4.31 19.18
CA ALA A 18 11.92 -4.97 18.43
C ALA A 18 12.98 -3.98 17.93
N SER A 19 12.71 -2.69 17.97
CA SER A 19 13.67 -1.62 17.67
C SER A 19 14.49 -1.24 18.92
N LEU A 20 15.67 -0.64 18.71
CA LEU A 20 16.58 -0.25 19.81
C LEU A 20 16.08 0.96 20.60
N ASP A 21 15.37 1.86 19.97
CA ASP A 21 14.96 3.17 20.53
C ASP A 21 13.44 3.28 20.77
N GLY A 22 12.70 2.20 20.53
CA GLY A 22 11.25 2.18 20.69
C GLY A 22 10.48 2.75 19.50
N SER A 23 11.14 3.05 18.39
CA SER A 23 10.48 3.50 17.16
C SER A 23 9.83 2.34 16.41
N THR A 24 8.76 2.64 15.68
CA THR A 24 8.24 1.80 14.61
C THR A 24 9.04 2.07 13.34
N ILE A 25 9.37 1.02 12.56
CA ILE A 25 10.14 1.18 11.33
C ILE A 25 9.44 0.45 10.19
N ILE A 26 9.24 1.15 9.07
CA ILE A 26 8.90 0.55 7.78
C ILE A 26 9.97 0.94 6.77
N SER A 27 10.43 -0.02 6.00
CA SER A 27 11.48 0.19 4.99
C SER A 27 11.23 -0.74 3.82
N ARG A 28 11.46 -0.23 2.60
CA ARG A 28 11.36 -1.00 1.36
C ARG A 28 12.60 -0.75 0.52
N ASN A 29 13.14 -1.80 -0.10
CA ASN A 29 13.98 -1.62 -1.25
C ASN A 29 13.14 -1.79 -2.52
N ASP A 30 13.38 -0.92 -3.47
CA ASP A 30 12.76 -0.95 -4.78
C ASP A 30 13.79 -1.44 -5.80
N ASP A 31 13.56 -2.64 -6.35
CA ASP A 31 14.44 -3.23 -7.34
C ASP A 31 13.87 -2.98 -8.75
N GLY A 32 14.25 -1.86 -9.34
CA GLY A 32 13.91 -1.52 -10.74
C GLY A 32 14.31 -2.63 -11.71
N HIS A 33 13.58 -2.77 -12.82
CA HIS A 33 13.71 -3.92 -13.72
C HIS A 33 14.96 -3.85 -14.62
N GLU A 34 14.94 -3.12 -15.73
CA GLU A 34 16.03 -3.12 -16.71
C GLU A 34 16.69 -1.74 -16.88
N ALA A 35 16.06 -0.69 -16.43
CA ALA A 35 16.57 0.68 -16.47
C ALA A 35 16.50 1.29 -15.07
N LEU A 36 17.41 2.18 -14.77
CA LEU A 36 17.32 3.01 -13.59
C LEU A 36 16.18 4.02 -13.83
N ASP A 37 15.10 3.89 -13.06
CA ASP A 37 14.09 4.92 -12.94
C ASP A 37 14.51 5.88 -11.82
N PRO A 38 15.09 7.04 -12.14
CA PRO A 38 15.61 7.93 -11.13
C PRO A 38 14.44 8.52 -10.33
N GLU A 39 14.53 8.38 -9.03
CA GLU A 39 13.61 8.95 -8.07
C GLU A 39 14.13 10.26 -7.47
N LYS A 40 13.24 11.04 -6.89
CA LYS A 40 13.63 12.27 -6.19
C LYS A 40 12.85 12.39 -4.89
N PHE A 41 13.53 12.82 -3.83
CA PHE A 41 12.85 13.18 -2.59
C PHE A 41 12.18 14.54 -2.74
N VAL A 42 10.88 14.61 -2.45
CA VAL A 42 10.10 15.83 -2.53
C VAL A 42 9.30 16.06 -1.25
N VAL A 43 8.93 17.31 -1.03
CA VAL A 43 7.96 17.71 -0.02
C VAL A 43 6.74 18.27 -0.74
N VAL A 44 5.59 17.69 -0.48
CA VAL A 44 4.31 18.14 -1.02
C VAL A 44 3.58 18.94 0.07
N ASN A 45 3.36 20.23 -0.19
CA ASN A 45 2.58 21.05 0.74
C ASN A 45 1.08 20.93 0.42
N PRO A 46 0.19 21.27 1.35
CA PRO A 46 -1.25 21.23 1.10
C PRO A 46 -1.71 21.93 -0.19
N ALA A 47 -1.08 23.07 -0.50
CA ALA A 47 -1.41 23.84 -1.71
C ALA A 47 -0.91 23.20 -3.02
N ASP A 48 0.03 22.25 -2.94
CA ASP A 48 0.59 21.54 -4.09
C ASP A 48 -0.16 20.23 -4.37
N GLN A 49 -1.01 19.78 -3.45
CA GLN A 49 -1.82 18.58 -3.61
C GLN A 49 -2.99 18.86 -4.58
N PRO A 50 -3.22 18.03 -5.60
CA PRO A 50 -4.35 18.20 -6.50
C PRO A 50 -5.70 18.04 -5.77
N THR A 51 -6.72 18.74 -6.22
CA THR A 51 -8.11 18.53 -5.77
C THR A 51 -8.81 17.45 -6.61
N ASP A 52 -8.40 17.32 -7.86
CA ASP A 52 -8.85 16.29 -8.79
C ASP A 52 -7.62 15.51 -9.26
N TYR A 53 -7.53 14.27 -8.84
CA TYR A 53 -6.43 13.37 -9.20
C TYR A 53 -6.82 12.52 -10.40
N GLN A 54 -5.94 12.46 -11.39
CA GLN A 54 -6.10 11.58 -12.54
C GLN A 54 -4.89 10.66 -12.68
N ALA A 55 -5.11 9.35 -12.57
CA ALA A 55 -4.08 8.34 -12.80
C ALA A 55 -3.66 8.33 -14.28
N VAL A 56 -2.37 8.12 -14.52
CA VAL A 56 -1.82 8.04 -15.89
C VAL A 56 -2.06 6.66 -16.48
N ILE A 57 -1.87 5.59 -15.70
CA ILE A 57 -1.98 4.22 -16.20
C ILE A 57 -3.42 3.81 -16.41
N SER A 58 -4.25 3.92 -15.39
CA SER A 58 -5.65 3.48 -15.44
C SER A 58 -6.61 4.52 -15.99
N GLY A 59 -6.23 5.79 -15.90
CA GLY A 59 -7.08 6.92 -16.27
C GLY A 59 -8.20 7.22 -15.27
N VAL A 60 -8.22 6.57 -14.09
CA VAL A 60 -9.21 6.86 -13.05
C VAL A 60 -9.11 8.31 -12.60
N ASN A 61 -10.26 8.94 -12.41
CA ASN A 61 -10.35 10.29 -11.88
C ASN A 61 -10.99 10.25 -10.50
N ILE A 62 -10.30 10.84 -9.51
CA ILE A 62 -10.71 10.81 -8.11
C ILE A 62 -10.68 12.22 -7.54
N LYS A 63 -11.83 12.65 -7.02
CA LYS A 63 -11.91 13.90 -6.26
C LYS A 63 -11.32 13.70 -4.88
N LEU A 64 -10.28 14.45 -4.55
CA LEU A 64 -9.60 14.37 -3.28
C LEU A 64 -10.25 15.28 -2.22
N PRO A 65 -10.12 14.95 -0.91
CA PRO A 65 -10.59 15.82 0.16
C PRO A 65 -9.89 17.18 0.19
N ASP A 66 -10.56 18.19 0.74
CA ASP A 66 -10.09 19.60 0.71
C ASP A 66 -8.95 19.92 1.70
N ASN A 67 -8.65 19.04 2.67
CA ASN A 67 -7.72 19.33 3.76
C ASN A 67 -6.54 18.33 3.80
N PRO A 68 -5.67 18.30 2.78
CA PRO A 68 -4.51 17.43 2.79
C PRO A 68 -3.47 17.90 3.82
N LEU A 69 -2.82 16.94 4.47
CA LEU A 69 -1.63 17.18 5.26
C LEU A 69 -0.41 17.40 4.35
N ARG A 70 0.59 18.13 4.85
CA ARG A 70 1.92 18.17 4.23
C ARG A 70 2.58 16.80 4.38
N TYR A 71 3.24 16.31 3.33
CA TYR A 71 3.94 15.02 3.36
C TYR A 71 5.22 15.03 2.53
N THR A 72 6.09 14.08 2.80
CA THR A 72 7.24 13.76 1.95
C THR A 72 6.87 12.64 0.99
N SER A 73 7.55 12.56 -0.15
CA SER A 73 7.35 11.51 -1.14
C SER A 73 8.62 11.26 -1.93
N ILE A 74 8.70 10.11 -2.58
CA ILE A 74 9.84 9.71 -3.41
C ILE A 74 9.32 9.33 -4.81
N PRO A 75 8.77 10.30 -5.57
CA PRO A 75 8.23 10.02 -6.89
C PRO A 75 9.33 9.84 -7.93
N ASN A 76 8.98 9.18 -9.03
CA ASN A 76 9.79 9.13 -10.23
C ASN A 76 10.16 10.53 -10.71
N SER A 77 11.39 10.71 -11.17
CA SER A 77 11.84 11.99 -11.74
C SER A 77 11.25 12.23 -13.13
N ILE A 78 10.85 11.17 -13.82
CA ILE A 78 10.21 11.19 -15.15
C ILE A 78 8.77 10.73 -14.98
N LEU A 79 7.82 11.65 -15.16
CA LEU A 79 6.41 11.44 -14.84
C LEU A 79 5.56 10.95 -16.03
N THR A 80 6.16 10.50 -17.11
CA THR A 80 5.43 10.07 -18.32
C THR A 80 4.54 8.84 -18.10
N ASN A 81 4.89 8.02 -17.12
CA ASN A 81 4.17 6.80 -16.77
C ASN A 81 3.47 6.89 -15.40
N GLY A 82 3.26 8.09 -14.88
CA GLY A 82 2.66 8.32 -13.57
C GLY A 82 3.64 8.84 -12.53
N ILE A 83 3.12 9.13 -11.33
CA ILE A 83 3.89 9.74 -10.24
C ILE A 83 4.77 8.70 -9.54
N TRP A 84 4.23 7.52 -9.24
CA TRP A 84 4.91 6.44 -8.50
C TRP A 84 5.56 6.93 -7.20
N PRO A 85 4.79 7.41 -6.24
CA PRO A 85 5.33 8.15 -5.10
C PRO A 85 5.98 7.27 -4.02
N ALA A 86 6.21 6.01 -4.28
CA ALA A 86 6.91 4.98 -3.54
C ALA A 86 6.70 4.96 -2.00
N ALA A 87 7.11 6.01 -1.28
CA ALA A 87 6.99 6.08 0.17
C ALA A 87 6.94 7.54 0.65
N GLY A 88 6.44 7.76 1.85
CA GLY A 88 6.42 9.08 2.47
C GLY A 88 6.03 9.07 3.94
N ILE A 89 6.15 10.26 4.56
CA ILE A 89 5.72 10.54 5.93
C ILE A 89 4.94 11.85 5.90
N ASN A 90 3.77 11.90 6.53
CA ASN A 90 2.98 13.13 6.64
C ASN A 90 3.31 13.93 7.92
N SER A 91 2.74 15.12 8.05
CA SER A 91 3.00 16.02 9.20
C SER A 91 2.49 15.49 10.54
N ASP A 92 1.63 14.49 10.55
CA ASP A 92 1.15 13.82 11.75
C ASP A 92 1.98 12.58 12.10
N ASN A 93 3.15 12.47 11.47
CA ASN A 93 4.12 11.38 11.67
C ASN A 93 3.56 10.00 11.34
N VAL A 94 2.66 9.93 10.36
CA VAL A 94 2.23 8.66 9.77
C VAL A 94 3.06 8.40 8.53
N ALA A 95 3.67 7.22 8.45
CA ALA A 95 4.42 6.77 7.29
C ALA A 95 3.64 5.73 6.48
N MET A 96 3.83 5.77 5.17
CA MET A 96 3.29 4.80 4.22
C MET A 96 4.40 4.39 3.25
N SER A 97 4.50 3.09 2.98
CA SER A 97 5.32 2.54 1.91
C SER A 97 4.42 1.69 1.01
N ALA A 98 4.33 2.07 -0.23
CA ALA A 98 3.55 1.39 -1.25
C ALA A 98 4.41 1.28 -2.53
N THR A 99 4.58 0.15 -3.12
CA THR A 99 3.93 -1.11 -2.79
C THR A 99 4.93 -2.25 -2.89
N GLU A 100 4.57 -3.37 -2.27
CA GLU A 100 5.24 -4.64 -2.54
C GLU A 100 4.35 -5.39 -3.53
N THR A 101 4.83 -5.66 -4.75
CA THR A 101 4.08 -6.48 -5.71
C THR A 101 3.92 -7.89 -5.16
N ILE A 102 2.68 -8.31 -4.94
CA ILE A 102 2.34 -9.64 -4.43
C ILE A 102 1.66 -10.48 -5.52
N THR A 103 1.20 -11.66 -5.16
CA THR A 103 0.49 -12.55 -6.08
C THR A 103 -0.88 -12.90 -5.52
N THR A 104 -1.84 -13.14 -6.41
CA THR A 104 -3.14 -13.72 -6.05
C THR A 104 -3.41 -14.96 -6.88
N ASN A 105 -4.39 -15.77 -6.51
CA ASN A 105 -4.70 -16.98 -7.23
C ASN A 105 -5.87 -16.80 -8.22
N ALA A 106 -5.93 -17.69 -9.23
CA ALA A 106 -6.93 -17.62 -10.27
C ALA A 106 -8.39 -17.85 -9.78
N ARG A 107 -8.59 -18.49 -8.62
CA ARG A 107 -9.93 -18.70 -8.06
C ARG A 107 -10.48 -17.40 -7.52
N VAL A 108 -9.65 -16.62 -6.80
CA VAL A 108 -10.01 -15.30 -6.32
C VAL A 108 -10.32 -14.39 -7.49
N LEU A 109 -9.44 -14.32 -8.49
CA LEU A 109 -9.66 -13.49 -9.69
C LEU A 109 -10.88 -13.89 -10.51
N GLY A 110 -11.33 -15.16 -10.40
CA GLY A 110 -12.58 -15.60 -11.01
C GLY A 110 -13.83 -15.03 -10.34
N ILE A 111 -13.72 -14.53 -9.10
CA ILE A 111 -14.82 -13.98 -8.31
C ILE A 111 -14.69 -12.46 -8.20
N ASP A 112 -13.50 -11.97 -7.93
CA ASP A 112 -13.16 -10.55 -7.79
C ASP A 112 -12.00 -10.20 -8.73
N PRO A 113 -12.26 -10.05 -10.04
CA PRO A 113 -11.23 -9.74 -11.03
C PRO A 113 -10.65 -8.35 -10.83
N TYR A 114 -9.41 -8.16 -11.24
CA TYR A 114 -8.81 -6.83 -11.28
C TYR A 114 -9.62 -5.86 -12.11
N VAL A 115 -9.66 -4.61 -11.66
CA VAL A 115 -10.39 -3.51 -12.29
C VAL A 115 -9.43 -2.67 -13.12
N ALA A 116 -9.48 -2.78 -14.44
CA ALA A 116 -8.56 -2.08 -15.34
C ALA A 116 -8.56 -0.55 -15.17
N GLY A 117 -9.68 0.04 -14.76
CA GLY A 117 -9.82 1.46 -14.43
C GLY A 117 -9.66 1.76 -12.94
N GLY A 118 -9.13 0.84 -12.16
CA GLY A 118 -8.93 0.99 -10.71
C GLY A 118 -7.67 1.78 -10.35
N ILE A 119 -7.35 1.81 -9.06
CA ILE A 119 -6.13 2.42 -8.52
C ILE A 119 -4.99 1.40 -8.48
N GLY A 120 -3.76 1.87 -8.45
CA GLY A 120 -2.59 1.01 -8.32
C GLY A 120 -1.41 1.70 -7.66
N GLU A 121 -0.24 1.08 -7.70
CA GLU A 121 0.98 1.57 -7.07
C GLU A 121 1.29 3.02 -7.44
N GLU A 122 1.06 3.39 -8.70
CA GLU A 122 1.19 4.76 -9.22
C GLU A 122 0.50 5.80 -8.33
N ASP A 123 -0.61 5.42 -7.67
CA ASP A 123 -1.58 6.34 -7.09
C ASP A 123 -1.53 6.40 -5.55
N LEU A 124 -1.25 5.26 -4.91
CA LEU A 124 -1.66 4.95 -3.54
C LEU A 124 -1.17 5.96 -2.50
N VAL A 125 0.10 6.37 -2.51
CA VAL A 125 0.63 7.32 -1.51
C VAL A 125 -0.04 8.69 -1.66
N THR A 126 -0.26 9.15 -2.89
CA THR A 126 -0.93 10.45 -3.18
C THR A 126 -2.39 10.44 -2.73
N LEU A 127 -3.09 9.30 -2.88
CA LEU A 127 -4.50 9.16 -2.53
C LEU A 127 -4.74 8.99 -1.03
N VAL A 128 -3.76 8.42 -0.30
CA VAL A 128 -3.96 7.98 1.09
C VAL A 128 -3.21 8.85 2.08
N LEU A 129 -1.88 8.98 1.93
CA LEU A 129 -1.00 9.55 2.96
C LEU A 129 -1.36 10.98 3.41
N PRO A 130 -1.78 11.91 2.53
CA PRO A 130 -2.15 13.26 2.93
C PRO A 130 -3.42 13.36 3.78
N TYR A 131 -4.19 12.28 3.92
CA TYR A 131 -5.55 12.31 4.48
C TYR A 131 -5.74 11.37 5.66
N ILE A 132 -4.66 10.94 6.31
CA ILE A 132 -4.68 10.00 7.42
C ILE A 132 -3.88 10.55 8.61
N HIS A 133 -4.34 10.24 9.83
CA HIS A 133 -3.75 10.70 11.09
C HIS A 133 -3.21 9.54 11.94
N SER A 134 -3.40 8.30 11.48
CA SER A 134 -2.87 7.08 12.11
C SER A 134 -2.64 5.97 11.08
N ALA A 135 -1.85 4.98 11.44
CA ALA A 135 -1.62 3.81 10.60
C ALA A 135 -2.92 3.03 10.32
N ARG A 136 -3.82 2.94 11.32
CA ARG A 136 -5.14 2.31 11.19
C ARG A 136 -6.04 3.05 10.21
N GLU A 137 -6.09 4.39 10.28
CA GLU A 137 -6.82 5.20 9.29
C GLU A 137 -6.29 4.99 7.87
N GLY A 138 -4.98 4.69 7.72
CA GLY A 138 -4.39 4.32 6.44
C GLY A 138 -5.01 3.07 5.84
N VAL A 139 -5.18 2.03 6.65
CA VAL A 139 -5.88 0.80 6.24
C VAL A 139 -7.34 1.08 5.88
N GLU A 140 -8.06 1.83 6.72
CA GLU A 140 -9.48 2.14 6.52
C GLU A 140 -9.70 2.96 5.24
N ARG A 141 -8.89 4.00 5.03
CA ARG A 141 -8.98 4.85 3.85
C ARG A 141 -8.65 4.09 2.57
N LEU A 142 -7.56 3.32 2.57
CA LEU A 142 -7.23 2.50 1.40
C LEU A 142 -8.33 1.47 1.13
N GLY A 143 -8.86 0.84 2.17
CA GLY A 143 -9.98 -0.10 2.05
C GLY A 143 -11.23 0.52 1.42
N GLN A 144 -11.56 1.78 1.76
CA GLN A 144 -12.66 2.52 1.13
C GLN A 144 -12.40 2.81 -0.34
N LEU A 145 -11.18 3.23 -0.69
CA LEU A 145 -10.78 3.47 -2.09
C LEU A 145 -10.82 2.18 -2.92
N LEU A 146 -10.37 1.06 -2.37
CA LEU A 146 -10.45 -0.24 -3.03
C LEU A 146 -11.90 -0.70 -3.23
N ALA A 147 -12.77 -0.46 -2.26
CA ALA A 147 -14.20 -0.80 -2.38
C ALA A 147 -14.91 0.05 -3.45
N GLU A 148 -14.51 1.30 -3.64
CA GLU A 148 -15.14 2.24 -4.59
C GLU A 148 -14.56 2.09 -6.00
N PHE A 149 -13.24 2.03 -6.14
CA PHE A 149 -12.56 2.10 -7.44
C PHE A 149 -11.98 0.76 -7.89
N GLY A 150 -11.73 -0.14 -6.96
CA GLY A 150 -10.97 -1.37 -7.22
C GLY A 150 -9.49 -1.12 -7.52
N THR A 151 -8.74 -2.20 -7.73
CA THR A 151 -7.34 -2.14 -8.16
C THR A 151 -7.10 -2.95 -9.43
N TYR A 152 -6.15 -2.50 -10.26
CA TYR A 152 -5.74 -3.24 -11.46
C TYR A 152 -4.60 -4.23 -11.21
N GLU A 153 -4.03 -4.26 -10.00
CA GLU A 153 -2.85 -5.07 -9.67
C GLU A 153 -2.81 -5.49 -8.19
N PRO A 154 -2.07 -6.57 -7.85
CA PRO A 154 -1.94 -7.03 -6.46
C PRO A 154 -0.80 -6.33 -5.76
N ASN A 155 -1.07 -5.79 -4.57
CA ASN A 155 -0.12 -5.00 -3.80
C ASN A 155 -0.15 -5.32 -2.30
N GLY A 156 1.04 -5.25 -1.66
CA GLY A 156 1.21 -5.19 -0.22
C GLY A 156 1.64 -3.78 0.21
N ILE A 157 0.99 -3.21 1.19
CA ILE A 157 1.15 -1.82 1.63
C ILE A 157 1.42 -1.76 3.13
N ALA A 158 2.43 -0.99 3.54
CA ALA A 158 2.75 -0.74 4.93
C ALA A 158 2.30 0.64 5.38
N PHE A 159 1.70 0.69 6.57
CA PHE A 159 1.41 1.92 7.30
C PHE A 159 2.05 1.87 8.68
N SER A 160 2.64 2.96 9.15
CA SER A 160 3.11 3.06 10.53
C SER A 160 2.88 4.44 11.12
N ASP A 161 2.66 4.47 12.41
CA ASP A 161 2.67 5.67 13.24
C ASP A 161 3.52 5.42 14.50
N ASN A 162 3.51 6.31 15.48
CA ASN A 162 4.27 6.15 16.72
C ASN A 162 3.85 4.95 17.58
N ASN A 163 2.70 4.34 17.30
CA ASN A 163 2.10 3.33 18.15
C ASN A 163 2.12 1.95 17.54
N GLU A 164 1.85 1.85 16.23
CA GLU A 164 1.61 0.58 15.56
C GLU A 164 2.03 0.59 14.08
N ILE A 165 2.16 -0.61 13.53
CA ILE A 165 2.40 -0.86 12.11
C ILE A 165 1.29 -1.78 11.61
N TRP A 166 0.74 -1.47 10.44
CA TRP A 166 -0.20 -2.30 9.70
C TRP A 166 0.37 -2.70 8.35
N TRP A 167 0.16 -3.95 8.00
CA TRP A 167 0.43 -4.49 6.68
C TRP A 167 -0.88 -4.88 6.02
N LEU A 168 -1.16 -4.33 4.85
CA LEU A 168 -2.35 -4.59 4.05
C LEU A 168 -1.94 -5.30 2.76
N GLU A 169 -2.68 -6.34 2.38
CA GLU A 169 -2.56 -7.05 1.11
C GLU A 169 -3.87 -6.97 0.33
N THR A 170 -3.80 -6.57 -0.94
CA THR A 170 -4.94 -6.67 -1.85
C THR A 170 -5.09 -8.13 -2.28
N ILE A 171 -6.30 -8.67 -2.18
CA ILE A 171 -6.57 -10.09 -2.45
C ILE A 171 -7.10 -10.28 -3.87
N GLY A 172 -7.97 -9.38 -4.32
CA GLY A 172 -8.58 -9.33 -5.64
C GLY A 172 -8.70 -7.90 -6.13
N GLY A 173 -9.69 -7.61 -6.97
CA GLY A 173 -9.96 -6.27 -7.49
C GLY A 173 -10.43 -5.29 -6.41
N HIS A 174 -11.22 -5.76 -5.43
CA HIS A 174 -11.81 -4.91 -4.38
C HIS A 174 -11.50 -5.42 -2.96
N HIS A 175 -11.20 -6.71 -2.82
CA HIS A 175 -10.99 -7.33 -1.52
C HIS A 175 -9.56 -7.17 -1.02
N TRP A 176 -9.42 -7.01 0.29
CA TRP A 176 -8.16 -6.83 0.98
C TRP A 176 -8.21 -7.42 2.38
N ALA A 177 -7.05 -7.72 2.93
CA ALA A 177 -6.84 -8.09 4.33
C ALA A 177 -5.65 -7.31 4.88
N ALA A 178 -5.72 -6.93 6.14
CA ALA A 178 -4.63 -6.24 6.83
C ALA A 178 -4.40 -6.84 8.21
N LYS A 179 -3.14 -6.91 8.61
CA LYS A 179 -2.73 -7.41 9.92
C LYS A 179 -1.79 -6.42 10.60
N ARG A 180 -2.04 -6.17 11.89
CA ARG A 180 -1.15 -5.38 12.73
C ARG A 180 0.11 -6.19 13.04
N ILE A 181 1.27 -5.57 12.89
CA ILE A 181 2.55 -6.19 13.24
C ILE A 181 2.71 -6.14 14.77
N PRO A 182 3.03 -7.27 15.43
CA PRO A 182 3.28 -7.29 16.87
C PRO A 182 4.42 -6.34 17.25
N ASP A 183 4.31 -5.71 18.42
CA ASP A 183 5.29 -4.73 18.89
C ASP A 183 6.69 -5.32 19.06
N ASP A 184 6.80 -6.59 19.42
CA ASP A 184 8.03 -7.32 19.72
C ASP A 184 8.55 -8.18 18.55
N ALA A 185 7.97 -8.00 17.38
CA ALA A 185 8.35 -8.74 16.17
C ALA A 185 8.91 -7.82 15.07
N TYR A 186 9.63 -8.42 14.15
CA TYR A 186 9.92 -7.86 12.84
C TYR A 186 9.42 -8.81 11.74
N VAL A 187 9.10 -8.23 10.60
CA VAL A 187 8.63 -8.97 9.42
C VAL A 187 9.49 -8.60 8.22
N VAL A 188 9.80 -9.60 7.40
CA VAL A 188 10.40 -9.43 6.08
C VAL A 188 9.38 -9.91 5.06
N ALA A 189 8.84 -8.99 4.28
CA ALA A 189 7.81 -9.25 3.29
C ALA A 189 8.39 -9.19 1.86
N PRO A 190 8.63 -10.35 1.20
CA PRO A 190 9.00 -10.41 -0.21
C PRO A 190 7.78 -10.34 -1.12
N ASN A 191 8.00 -10.34 -2.46
CA ASN A 191 6.96 -10.29 -3.50
C ASN A 191 6.05 -11.55 -3.53
N ARG A 192 5.25 -11.72 -2.51
CA ARG A 192 4.23 -12.76 -2.37
C ARG A 192 3.20 -12.36 -1.33
N MET A 193 2.10 -13.10 -1.20
CA MET A 193 1.22 -13.02 -0.04
C MET A 193 2.04 -13.38 1.22
N ASN A 194 1.97 -12.55 2.25
CA ASN A 194 2.76 -12.69 3.48
C ASN A 194 1.87 -12.92 4.71
N ILE A 195 0.57 -12.64 4.62
CA ILE A 195 -0.41 -12.95 5.66
C ILE A 195 -0.81 -14.41 5.49
N ASP A 196 -0.30 -15.29 6.37
CA ASP A 196 -0.52 -16.73 6.34
C ASP A 196 -1.42 -17.24 7.50
N ASP A 197 -1.70 -16.37 8.47
CA ASP A 197 -2.59 -16.63 9.58
C ASP A 197 -3.51 -15.42 9.81
N PHE A 198 -4.81 -15.59 9.60
CA PHE A 198 -5.79 -14.51 9.64
C PHE A 198 -7.05 -14.92 10.39
N ASP A 199 -7.28 -14.32 11.56
CA ASP A 199 -8.51 -14.45 12.33
C ASP A 199 -9.38 -13.20 12.15
N PHE A 200 -10.52 -13.32 11.49
CA PHE A 200 -11.46 -12.22 11.27
C PHE A 200 -12.07 -11.63 12.54
N ALA A 201 -11.99 -12.34 13.67
CA ALA A 201 -12.51 -11.88 14.95
C ALA A 201 -11.44 -11.22 15.84
N ALA A 202 -10.17 -11.23 15.42
CA ALA A 202 -9.09 -10.66 16.21
C ALA A 202 -9.01 -9.14 16.08
N ASP A 203 -8.60 -8.46 17.15
CA ASP A 203 -8.48 -6.99 17.19
C ASP A 203 -7.27 -6.47 16.37
N ASP A 204 -6.36 -7.36 15.99
CA ASP A 204 -5.16 -7.08 15.20
C ASP A 204 -5.34 -7.35 13.69
N THR A 205 -6.58 -7.59 13.26
CA THR A 205 -6.93 -7.83 11.85
C THR A 205 -8.03 -6.90 11.37
N MET A 206 -7.97 -6.55 10.09
CA MET A 206 -8.99 -5.80 9.37
C MET A 206 -9.13 -6.37 7.95
N ALA A 207 -10.34 -6.37 7.40
CA ALA A 207 -10.58 -6.85 6.05
C ALA A 207 -11.77 -6.16 5.40
N SER A 208 -11.87 -6.24 4.07
CA SER A 208 -13.07 -5.82 3.36
C SER A 208 -14.31 -6.62 3.81
N ALA A 209 -15.49 -5.99 3.79
CA ALA A 209 -16.72 -6.48 4.42
C ALA A 209 -17.12 -7.91 4.02
N ASP A 210 -16.86 -8.31 2.77
CA ASP A 210 -17.26 -9.61 2.24
C ASP A 210 -16.09 -10.63 2.16
N SER A 211 -14.94 -10.32 2.75
CA SER A 211 -13.72 -11.16 2.67
C SER A 211 -13.91 -12.56 3.26
N VAL A 212 -14.79 -12.73 4.24
CA VAL A 212 -15.10 -14.03 4.88
C VAL A 212 -15.53 -15.08 3.84
N SER A 213 -16.27 -14.67 2.80
CA SER A 213 -16.72 -15.55 1.73
C SER A 213 -15.58 -16.08 0.85
N TYR A 214 -14.43 -15.40 0.84
CA TYR A 214 -13.29 -15.66 -0.04
C TYR A 214 -12.16 -16.44 0.63
N THR A 215 -12.08 -16.48 1.96
CA THR A 215 -11.01 -17.20 2.70
C THR A 215 -11.01 -18.68 2.45
N HIS A 216 -12.16 -19.29 2.17
CA HIS A 216 -12.23 -20.69 1.76
C HIS A 216 -11.63 -20.97 0.37
N LEU A 217 -11.25 -19.92 -0.37
CA LEU A 217 -10.67 -20.01 -1.71
C LEU A 217 -9.16 -19.74 -1.74
N THR A 218 -8.61 -19.19 -0.65
CA THR A 218 -7.20 -18.80 -0.55
C THR A 218 -6.33 -19.81 0.19
N LEU A 219 -6.92 -20.81 0.85
CA LEU A 219 -6.22 -21.89 1.54
C LEU A 219 -6.04 -23.13 0.66
#